data_4e5cd0c3467e157ecc32289938a7ddd0
#
_entry.id   4e5cd0c3467e157ecc32289938a7ddd0
#
_cell.length_a   1.000
_cell.length_b   1.000
_cell.length_c   1.000
_cell.angle_alpha   90.00
_cell.angle_beta   90.00
_cell.angle_gamma   90.00
#
_symmetry.space_group_name_H-M   'P 1'
#
loop_
_entity.id
_entity.type
_entity.pdbx_description
1 polymer ?
#
loop_
_entity_poly.entity_id
_entity_poly.type
_entity_poly.pdbx_seq_one_letter_code
_entity_poly.pdbx_strand_id
1 'polypeptide(L)'
;MNAGEMLVGTSKVFLMDEISTSLDSSTTFQIVKFLRQLVHVMDVTMIISLLQPAPETYDLFDDIILLSEGHIIYQGPRENVLNFFESVGFKCPERKGVADFLQEVTSRKEQEQYWFARDKPYRYVSVPEFVAHFNNFGIGQQLSQDLQVPYDRAETHPAALVKDKYGISKLELFKACFAREWLLMKRSAFIYIFKTTQIMIMSLITMTVFFRTEMRSGHLEDGRKYYGALFFSLTNIMFNGMAELSLTIFRLPVFFKQRDSLFFPAWAFAIPIWIFRIPLSFVESGLWVVLTYYTVGYAPAPSRYESTLIC
;
A
#
# COMPACT_ATOMS: atom_id res chain seq x y z
N MET A 1 -5.21 -6.24 -2.04
CA MET A 1 -5.12 -4.78 -2.07
C MET A 1 -3.73 -4.30 -2.48
N ASN A 2 -2.65 -4.94 -2.03
CA ASN A 2 -1.28 -4.53 -2.36
C ASN A 2 -0.91 -4.67 -3.85
N ALA A 3 -1.34 -5.75 -4.51
CA ALA A 3 -1.05 -5.98 -5.93
C ALA A 3 -1.64 -4.88 -6.84
N GLY A 4 -2.87 -4.43 -6.57
CA GLY A 4 -3.51 -3.37 -7.36
C GLY A 4 -2.81 -2.01 -7.26
N GLU A 5 -2.23 -1.67 -6.11
CA GLU A 5 -1.47 -0.43 -5.94
C GLU A 5 -0.17 -0.45 -6.75
N MET A 6 0.50 -1.61 -6.83
CA MET A 6 1.74 -1.76 -7.61
C MET A 6 1.50 -1.68 -9.12
N LEU A 7 0.35 -2.17 -9.59
CA LEU A 7 -0.01 -2.21 -11.01
C LEU A 7 -0.35 -0.83 -11.61
N VAL A 8 -0.59 0.17 -10.79
CA VAL A 8 -0.88 1.55 -11.26
C VAL A 8 0.39 2.27 -11.73
N GLY A 9 1.58 1.78 -11.36
CA GLY A 9 2.87 2.36 -11.75
C GLY A 9 3.24 2.10 -13.21
N THR A 10 4.28 2.79 -13.69
CA THR A 10 4.87 2.63 -15.03
C THR A 10 5.93 1.53 -15.08
N SER A 11 6.06 0.73 -14.02
CA SER A 11 7.05 -0.33 -13.93
C SER A 11 6.85 -1.40 -15.00
N LYS A 12 7.94 -1.87 -15.58
CA LYS A 12 7.94 -2.97 -16.55
C LYS A 12 8.33 -4.31 -15.93
N VAL A 13 8.79 -4.30 -14.69
CA VAL A 13 9.13 -5.52 -13.93
C VAL A 13 8.42 -5.47 -12.58
N PHE A 14 7.74 -6.55 -12.25
CA PHE A 14 7.03 -6.73 -10.98
C PHE A 14 7.57 -7.95 -10.25
N LEU A 15 7.90 -7.76 -8.98
CA LEU A 15 8.30 -8.81 -8.06
C LEU A 15 7.22 -8.92 -6.98
N MET A 16 6.50 -10.04 -6.92
CA MET A 16 5.39 -10.24 -6.00
C MET A 16 5.66 -11.45 -5.12
N ASP A 17 5.60 -11.26 -3.82
CA ASP A 17 5.84 -12.30 -2.85
C ASP A 17 4.55 -12.74 -2.19
N GLU A 18 4.30 -14.06 -2.21
CA GLU A 18 3.18 -14.75 -1.54
C GLU A 18 1.80 -14.06 -1.69
N ILE A 19 1.41 -13.71 -2.92
CA ILE A 19 0.14 -13.01 -3.18
C ILE A 19 -1.10 -13.83 -2.82
N SER A 20 -0.96 -15.14 -2.63
CA SER A 20 -2.04 -16.08 -2.28
C SER A 20 -2.25 -16.24 -0.78
N THR A 21 -1.39 -15.67 0.07
CA THR A 21 -1.51 -15.80 1.52
C THR A 21 -2.85 -15.28 2.02
N SER A 22 -3.60 -16.13 2.72
CA SER A 22 -4.95 -15.87 3.25
C SER A 22 -6.07 -15.79 2.19
N LEU A 23 -5.81 -16.22 0.95
CA LEU A 23 -6.83 -16.30 -0.10
C LEU A 23 -7.21 -17.76 -0.36
N ASP A 24 -8.44 -17.96 -0.80
CA ASP A 24 -8.88 -19.26 -1.32
C ASP A 24 -8.32 -19.53 -2.73
N SER A 25 -8.26 -20.79 -3.13
CA SER A 25 -7.68 -21.21 -4.43
C SER A 25 -8.43 -20.60 -5.62
N SER A 26 -9.75 -20.41 -5.51
CA SER A 26 -10.55 -19.80 -6.58
C SER A 26 -10.18 -18.33 -6.77
N THR A 27 -10.06 -17.55 -5.69
CA THR A 27 -9.65 -16.14 -5.74
C THR A 27 -8.21 -16.00 -6.23
N THR A 28 -7.31 -16.88 -5.77
CA THR A 28 -5.90 -16.92 -6.24
C THR A 28 -5.84 -17.16 -7.74
N PHE A 29 -6.60 -18.14 -8.26
CA PHE A 29 -6.70 -18.41 -9.69
C PHE A 29 -7.16 -17.18 -10.49
N GLN A 30 -8.23 -16.50 -10.04
CA GLN A 30 -8.75 -15.31 -10.72
C GLN A 30 -7.73 -14.17 -10.75
N ILE A 31 -7.01 -13.95 -9.65
CA ILE A 31 -5.96 -12.92 -9.57
C ILE A 31 -4.82 -13.26 -10.53
N VAL A 32 -4.29 -14.48 -10.49
CA VAL A 32 -3.18 -14.90 -11.36
C VAL A 32 -3.59 -14.86 -12.82
N LYS A 33 -4.82 -15.28 -13.15
CA LYS A 33 -5.37 -15.19 -14.50
C LYS A 33 -5.42 -13.74 -15.01
N PHE A 34 -5.84 -12.82 -14.16
CA PHE A 34 -5.84 -11.39 -14.49
C PHE A 34 -4.41 -10.86 -14.68
N LEU A 35 -3.48 -11.24 -13.79
CA LEU A 35 -2.07 -10.84 -13.88
C LEU A 35 -1.42 -11.36 -15.17
N ARG A 36 -1.70 -12.60 -15.56
CA ARG A 36 -1.25 -13.17 -16.85
C ARG A 36 -1.73 -12.34 -18.04
N GLN A 37 -3.02 -11.98 -18.08
CA GLN A 37 -3.56 -11.14 -19.14
C GLN A 37 -2.87 -9.78 -19.17
N LEU A 38 -2.61 -9.18 -17.99
CA LEU A 38 -1.95 -7.90 -17.87
C LEU A 38 -0.50 -7.96 -18.38
N VAL A 39 0.24 -9.03 -18.08
CA VAL A 39 1.61 -9.27 -18.57
C VAL A 39 1.64 -9.22 -20.10
N HIS A 40 0.74 -9.95 -20.75
CA HIS A 40 0.71 -10.02 -22.23
C HIS A 40 0.19 -8.73 -22.90
N VAL A 41 -0.75 -8.01 -22.25
CA VAL A 41 -1.29 -6.76 -22.82
C VAL A 41 -0.32 -5.59 -22.66
N MET A 42 0.36 -5.50 -21.51
CA MET A 42 1.26 -4.37 -21.18
C MET A 42 2.72 -4.63 -21.54
N ASP A 43 3.04 -5.84 -21.98
CA ASP A 43 4.41 -6.27 -22.26
C ASP A 43 5.33 -6.00 -21.05
N VAL A 44 5.03 -6.66 -19.95
CA VAL A 44 5.74 -6.53 -18.68
C VAL A 44 6.23 -7.89 -18.20
N THR A 45 7.30 -7.91 -17.40
CA THR A 45 7.80 -9.11 -16.75
C THR A 45 7.29 -9.19 -15.32
N MET A 46 6.78 -10.34 -14.92
CA MET A 46 6.23 -10.53 -13.58
C MET A 46 6.78 -11.82 -12.95
N ILE A 47 7.42 -11.68 -11.80
CA ILE A 47 7.91 -12.82 -11.00
C ILE A 47 7.06 -12.89 -9.73
N ILE A 48 6.42 -14.04 -9.52
CA ILE A 48 5.47 -14.25 -8.42
C ILE A 48 5.92 -15.47 -7.62
N SER A 49 6.12 -15.32 -6.32
CA SER A 49 6.29 -16.47 -5.43
C SER A 49 4.92 -17.00 -5.01
N LEU A 50 4.74 -18.31 -5.10
CA LEU A 50 3.54 -19.00 -4.64
C LEU A 50 3.95 -20.22 -3.81
N LEU A 51 3.23 -20.46 -2.74
CA LEU A 51 3.37 -21.66 -1.91
C LEU A 51 2.24 -22.61 -2.28
N GLN A 52 2.57 -23.80 -2.77
CA GLN A 52 1.63 -24.88 -3.13
C GLN A 52 0.42 -24.40 -3.98
N PRO A 53 0.63 -23.84 -5.17
CA PRO A 53 -0.48 -23.42 -6.02
C PRO A 53 -1.31 -24.61 -6.48
N ALA A 54 -2.64 -24.42 -6.58
CA ALA A 54 -3.51 -25.41 -7.19
C ALA A 54 -3.10 -25.67 -8.65
N PRO A 55 -3.33 -26.89 -9.19
CA PRO A 55 -2.91 -27.25 -10.56
C PRO A 55 -3.36 -26.25 -11.62
N GLU A 56 -4.60 -25.77 -11.52
CA GLU A 56 -5.16 -24.81 -12.45
C GLU A 56 -4.42 -23.46 -12.41
N THR A 57 -3.92 -23.06 -11.23
CA THR A 57 -3.14 -21.83 -11.04
C THR A 57 -1.71 -22.03 -11.55
N TYR A 58 -1.11 -23.19 -11.31
CA TYR A 58 0.20 -23.55 -11.84
C TYR A 58 0.24 -23.50 -13.37
N ASP A 59 -0.82 -23.94 -14.03
CA ASP A 59 -0.94 -23.94 -15.49
C ASP A 59 -1.02 -22.55 -16.14
N LEU A 60 -1.20 -21.50 -15.35
CA LEU A 60 -1.24 -20.12 -15.86
C LEU A 60 0.16 -19.52 -16.09
N PHE A 61 1.22 -20.12 -15.55
CA PHE A 61 2.58 -19.59 -15.68
C PHE A 61 3.26 -20.09 -16.97
N ASP A 62 4.03 -19.25 -17.61
CA ASP A 62 4.82 -19.58 -18.79
C ASP A 62 6.13 -20.26 -18.38
N ASP A 63 6.85 -19.66 -17.46
CA ASP A 63 8.11 -20.17 -16.91
C ASP A 63 8.00 -20.41 -15.39
N ILE A 64 8.84 -21.27 -14.88
CA ILE A 64 8.97 -21.55 -13.45
C ILE A 64 10.42 -21.48 -12.98
N ILE A 65 10.60 -21.06 -11.74
CA ILE A 65 11.87 -21.11 -11.02
C ILE A 65 11.64 -21.98 -9.79
N LEU A 66 12.33 -23.12 -9.71
CA LEU A 66 12.26 -24.02 -8.57
C LEU A 66 13.46 -23.80 -7.66
N LEU A 67 13.17 -23.39 -6.41
CA LEU A 67 14.16 -23.12 -5.37
C LEU A 67 14.14 -24.21 -4.31
N SER A 68 15.30 -24.70 -3.93
CA SER A 68 15.47 -25.58 -2.76
C SER A 68 16.81 -25.32 -2.09
N GLU A 69 16.84 -25.27 -0.77
CA GLU A 69 18.04 -25.03 0.05
C GLU A 69 18.90 -23.83 -0.44
N GLY A 70 18.23 -22.77 -0.95
CA GLY A 70 18.92 -21.57 -1.46
C GLY A 70 19.53 -21.72 -2.86
N HIS A 71 19.30 -22.85 -3.54
CA HIS A 71 19.78 -23.10 -4.91
C HIS A 71 18.62 -23.13 -5.90
N ILE A 72 18.88 -22.70 -7.14
CA ILE A 72 17.97 -22.86 -8.26
C ILE A 72 18.19 -24.27 -8.85
N ILE A 73 17.19 -25.14 -8.72
CA ILE A 73 17.22 -26.51 -9.24
C ILE A 73 16.79 -26.55 -10.70
N TYR A 74 15.80 -25.72 -11.06
CA TYR A 74 15.28 -25.60 -12.41
C TYR A 74 14.84 -24.16 -12.66
N GLN A 75 15.10 -23.68 -13.87
CA GLN A 75 14.59 -22.42 -14.36
C GLN A 75 14.32 -22.52 -15.86
N GLY A 76 13.10 -22.23 -16.27
CA GLY A 76 12.72 -22.24 -17.68
C GLY A 76 11.25 -22.62 -17.89
N PRO A 77 10.87 -22.94 -19.14
CA PRO A 77 9.50 -23.24 -19.53
C PRO A 77 8.87 -24.32 -18.66
N ARG A 78 7.65 -24.04 -18.15
CA ARG A 78 6.87 -24.94 -17.30
C ARG A 78 6.71 -26.34 -17.94
N GLU A 79 6.54 -26.39 -19.24
CA GLU A 79 6.29 -27.62 -19.99
C GLU A 79 7.46 -28.62 -19.94
N ASN A 80 8.67 -28.13 -19.73
CA ASN A 80 9.89 -28.94 -19.79
C ASN A 80 10.37 -29.42 -18.40
N VAL A 81 9.75 -28.94 -17.31
CA VAL A 81 10.21 -29.31 -15.97
C VAL A 81 10.09 -30.80 -15.69
N LEU A 82 9.01 -31.45 -16.13
CA LEU A 82 8.83 -32.89 -15.94
C LEU A 82 9.87 -33.69 -16.72
N ASN A 83 10.21 -33.26 -17.95
CA ASN A 83 11.26 -33.88 -18.78
C ASN A 83 12.63 -33.79 -18.10
N PHE A 84 12.91 -32.67 -17.41
CA PHE A 84 14.14 -32.56 -16.61
C PHE A 84 14.18 -33.59 -15.49
N PHE A 85 13.13 -33.72 -14.68
CA PHE A 85 13.09 -34.69 -13.59
C PHE A 85 13.10 -36.15 -14.11
N GLU A 86 12.45 -36.44 -15.24
CA GLU A 86 12.52 -37.76 -15.88
C GLU A 86 13.97 -38.09 -16.34
N SER A 87 14.72 -37.09 -16.81
CA SER A 87 16.13 -37.30 -17.19
C SER A 87 17.03 -37.65 -15.99
N VAL A 88 16.65 -37.21 -14.79
CA VAL A 88 17.35 -37.52 -13.55
C VAL A 88 16.91 -38.90 -12.97
N GLY A 89 15.75 -39.41 -13.38
CA GLY A 89 15.20 -40.72 -12.95
C GLY A 89 13.93 -40.62 -12.10
N PHE A 90 13.28 -39.43 -12.01
CA PHE A 90 12.06 -39.23 -11.25
C PHE A 90 10.88 -39.01 -12.18
N LYS A 91 9.73 -39.57 -11.87
CA LYS A 91 8.52 -39.42 -12.66
C LYS A 91 7.34 -38.95 -11.80
N CYS A 92 6.63 -37.94 -12.29
CA CYS A 92 5.39 -37.49 -11.68
C CYS A 92 4.25 -38.48 -11.94
N PRO A 93 3.55 -39.00 -10.91
CA PRO A 93 2.37 -39.84 -11.10
C PRO A 93 1.21 -39.06 -11.72
N GLU A 94 0.39 -39.67 -12.58
CA GLU A 94 -0.72 -39.05 -13.29
C GLU A 94 -1.77 -38.37 -12.37
N ARG A 95 -1.91 -38.88 -11.14
CA ARG A 95 -2.90 -38.35 -10.17
C ARG A 95 -2.33 -37.28 -9.22
N LYS A 96 -1.06 -36.94 -9.36
CA LYS A 96 -0.38 -36.00 -8.48
C LYS A 96 -0.28 -34.62 -9.17
N GLY A 97 -0.57 -33.56 -8.44
CA GLY A 97 -0.34 -32.19 -8.91
C GLY A 97 1.17 -31.96 -9.18
N VAL A 98 1.49 -31.32 -10.29
CA VAL A 98 2.91 -31.06 -10.65
C VAL A 98 3.59 -30.22 -9.58
N ALA A 99 2.93 -29.19 -9.06
CA ALA A 99 3.49 -28.32 -8.02
C ALA A 99 3.85 -29.10 -6.74
N ASP A 100 2.99 -30.01 -6.30
CA ASP A 100 3.24 -30.87 -5.13
C ASP A 100 4.41 -31.83 -5.41
N PHE A 101 4.43 -32.45 -6.61
CA PHE A 101 5.54 -33.32 -7.03
C PHE A 101 6.87 -32.58 -6.98
N LEU A 102 6.94 -31.36 -7.50
CA LEU A 102 8.17 -30.56 -7.53
C LEU A 102 8.71 -30.24 -6.12
N GLN A 103 7.82 -30.03 -5.17
CA GLN A 103 8.18 -29.85 -3.77
C GLN A 103 8.69 -31.14 -3.11
N GLU A 104 7.96 -32.23 -3.29
CA GLU A 104 8.24 -33.50 -2.64
C GLU A 104 9.46 -34.19 -3.22
N VAL A 105 9.73 -34.07 -4.52
CA VAL A 105 10.92 -34.71 -5.18
C VAL A 105 12.23 -34.08 -4.69
N THR A 106 12.21 -32.89 -4.14
CA THR A 106 13.38 -32.24 -3.53
C THR A 106 13.56 -32.62 -2.06
N SER A 107 12.53 -33.18 -1.43
CA SER A 107 12.55 -33.60 -0.04
C SER A 107 13.20 -34.97 0.13
N ARG A 108 14.20 -35.06 1.02
CA ARG A 108 14.89 -36.31 1.33
C ARG A 108 13.95 -37.44 1.79
N LYS A 109 12.82 -37.08 2.43
CA LYS A 109 11.87 -38.07 2.97
C LYS A 109 10.93 -38.65 1.92
N GLU A 110 10.65 -37.88 0.88
CA GLU A 110 9.57 -38.18 -0.06
C GLU A 110 10.07 -38.50 -1.46
N GLN A 111 11.34 -38.25 -1.73
CA GLN A 111 11.94 -38.41 -3.04
C GLN A 111 11.85 -39.83 -3.57
N GLU A 112 12.03 -40.87 -2.72
CA GLU A 112 12.09 -42.31 -3.09
C GLU A 112 10.82 -42.77 -3.84
N GLN A 113 9.64 -42.27 -3.45
CA GLN A 113 8.36 -42.68 -4.05
C GLN A 113 8.24 -42.28 -5.53
N TYR A 114 9.04 -41.33 -5.99
CA TYR A 114 9.03 -40.84 -7.38
C TYR A 114 10.10 -41.48 -8.25
N TRP A 115 10.95 -42.37 -7.70
CA TRP A 115 12.00 -43.01 -8.44
C TRP A 115 11.43 -44.00 -9.48
N PHE A 116 11.72 -43.74 -10.76
CA PHE A 116 11.19 -44.51 -11.89
C PHE A 116 12.25 -45.35 -12.59
N ALA A 117 13.54 -45.04 -12.49
CA ALA A 117 14.62 -45.72 -13.18
C ALA A 117 14.80 -47.16 -12.64
N ARG A 118 14.11 -48.16 -13.23
CA ARG A 118 14.10 -49.55 -12.81
C ARG A 118 15.45 -50.26 -12.93
N ASP A 119 16.32 -49.71 -13.79
CA ASP A 119 17.64 -50.30 -14.06
C ASP A 119 18.69 -49.94 -13.00
N LYS A 120 18.39 -49.03 -12.10
CA LYS A 120 19.30 -48.55 -11.06
C LYS A 120 18.60 -48.55 -9.70
N PRO A 121 19.29 -49.02 -8.63
CA PRO A 121 18.74 -48.86 -7.28
C PRO A 121 18.56 -47.41 -6.95
N TYR A 122 17.49 -47.07 -6.20
CA TYR A 122 17.29 -45.73 -5.71
C TYR A 122 18.50 -45.26 -4.89
N ARG A 123 18.93 -44.05 -5.20
CA ARG A 123 19.90 -43.29 -4.41
C ARG A 123 19.38 -41.91 -4.24
N TYR A 124 19.44 -41.38 -3.03
CA TYR A 124 19.07 -39.99 -2.78
C TYR A 124 19.91 -39.05 -3.65
N VAL A 125 19.23 -38.20 -4.41
CA VAL A 125 19.81 -37.12 -5.21
C VAL A 125 19.73 -35.83 -4.41
N SER A 126 20.89 -35.29 -4.08
CA SER A 126 20.98 -34.06 -3.29
C SER A 126 20.70 -32.79 -4.15
N VAL A 127 20.37 -31.67 -3.48
CA VAL A 127 20.13 -30.38 -4.18
C VAL A 127 21.30 -29.96 -5.06
N PRO A 128 22.59 -30.04 -4.62
CA PRO A 128 23.74 -29.74 -5.49
C PRO A 128 23.83 -30.67 -6.70
N GLU A 129 23.43 -31.94 -6.58
CA GLU A 129 23.40 -32.87 -7.71
C GLU A 129 22.30 -32.47 -8.72
N PHE A 130 21.11 -32.04 -8.28
CA PHE A 130 20.09 -31.51 -9.18
C PHE A 130 20.60 -30.26 -9.93
N VAL A 131 21.28 -29.35 -9.25
CA VAL A 131 21.89 -28.17 -9.89
C VAL A 131 22.91 -28.60 -10.96
N ALA A 132 23.75 -29.56 -10.67
CA ALA A 132 24.72 -30.10 -11.64
C ALA A 132 24.02 -30.72 -12.85
N HIS A 133 22.94 -31.50 -12.62
CA HIS A 133 22.12 -32.05 -13.70
C HIS A 133 21.45 -30.98 -14.54
N PHE A 134 20.92 -29.92 -13.90
CA PHE A 134 20.29 -28.81 -14.61
C PHE A 134 21.30 -28.05 -15.50
N ASN A 135 22.49 -27.77 -15.02
CA ASN A 135 23.54 -27.11 -15.78
C ASN A 135 23.96 -27.93 -17.03
N ASN A 136 23.82 -29.23 -16.98
CA ASN A 136 24.09 -30.15 -18.13
C ASN A 136 22.85 -30.40 -19.00
N PHE A 137 21.67 -30.03 -18.52
CA PHE A 137 20.43 -30.14 -19.28
C PHE A 137 20.34 -29.08 -20.37
N GLY A 138 19.73 -29.40 -21.52
CA GLY A 138 19.71 -28.48 -22.69
C GLY A 138 19.23 -27.07 -22.37
N ILE A 139 18.18 -26.93 -21.55
CA ILE A 139 17.66 -25.63 -21.13
C ILE A 139 18.67 -24.87 -20.24
N GLY A 140 19.33 -25.59 -19.31
CA GLY A 140 20.35 -24.99 -18.45
C GLY A 140 21.57 -24.50 -19.25
N GLN A 141 21.98 -25.27 -20.27
CA GLN A 141 23.05 -24.85 -21.17
C GLN A 141 22.67 -23.62 -22.01
N GLN A 142 21.45 -23.61 -22.55
CA GLN A 142 20.93 -22.47 -23.33
C GLN A 142 20.86 -21.23 -22.44
N LEU A 143 20.31 -21.33 -21.23
CA LEU A 143 20.26 -20.23 -20.27
C LEU A 143 21.66 -19.70 -19.93
N SER A 144 22.63 -20.60 -19.74
CA SER A 144 24.03 -20.21 -19.50
C SER A 144 24.65 -19.47 -20.68
N GLN A 145 24.31 -19.82 -21.91
CA GLN A 145 24.75 -19.12 -23.11
C GLN A 145 24.08 -17.75 -23.25
N ASP A 146 22.78 -17.66 -23.04
CA ASP A 146 22.01 -16.42 -23.09
C ASP A 146 22.52 -15.40 -22.06
N LEU A 147 22.88 -15.86 -20.85
CA LEU A 147 23.45 -15.00 -19.81
C LEU A 147 24.88 -14.49 -20.13
N GLN A 148 25.62 -15.14 -21.04
CA GLN A 148 26.93 -14.65 -21.47
C GLN A 148 26.83 -13.52 -22.50
N VAL A 149 25.69 -13.36 -23.15
CA VAL A 149 25.46 -12.25 -24.09
C VAL A 149 25.37 -10.94 -23.32
N PRO A 150 26.24 -9.94 -23.58
CA PRO A 150 26.16 -8.66 -22.91
C PRO A 150 24.81 -7.99 -23.16
N TYR A 151 24.24 -7.48 -22.10
CA TYR A 151 22.98 -6.75 -22.15
C TYR A 151 23.09 -5.48 -23.01
N ASP A 152 22.29 -5.38 -24.08
CA ASP A 152 22.21 -4.19 -24.89
C ASP A 152 21.17 -3.19 -24.34
N ARG A 153 21.66 -2.02 -23.92
CA ARG A 153 20.81 -0.95 -23.40
C ARG A 153 19.93 -0.30 -24.45
N ALA A 154 20.27 -0.42 -25.73
CA ALA A 154 19.52 0.20 -26.83
C ALA A 154 18.18 -0.53 -27.09
N GLU A 155 18.14 -1.83 -26.84
CA GLU A 155 16.91 -2.65 -26.97
C GLU A 155 15.96 -2.54 -25.77
N THR A 156 16.38 -1.88 -24.69
CA THR A 156 15.59 -1.79 -23.47
C THR A 156 14.50 -0.75 -23.59
N HIS A 157 13.31 -1.11 -23.10
CA HIS A 157 12.22 -0.15 -23.00
C HIS A 157 12.63 1.09 -22.19
N PRO A 158 12.42 2.33 -22.69
CA PRO A 158 12.87 3.56 -22.02
C PRO A 158 12.40 3.67 -20.55
N ALA A 159 11.23 3.12 -20.21
CA ALA A 159 10.68 3.12 -18.86
C ALA A 159 11.32 2.07 -17.91
N ALA A 160 12.06 1.08 -18.44
CA ALA A 160 12.68 0.04 -17.60
C ALA A 160 13.92 0.54 -16.84
N LEU A 161 14.58 1.60 -17.34
CA LEU A 161 15.79 2.19 -16.77
C LEU A 161 15.56 3.63 -16.29
N VAL A 162 14.43 3.88 -15.64
CA VAL A 162 14.18 5.20 -15.05
C VAL A 162 15.19 5.45 -13.92
N LYS A 163 16.07 6.44 -14.12
CA LYS A 163 17.07 6.86 -13.13
C LYS A 163 16.51 7.78 -12.07
N ASP A 164 15.36 8.39 -12.33
CA ASP A 164 14.70 9.31 -11.42
C ASP A 164 13.97 8.53 -10.32
N LYS A 165 14.06 9.06 -9.10
CA LYS A 165 13.41 8.47 -7.92
C LYS A 165 11.89 8.32 -8.07
N TYR A 166 11.27 9.17 -8.87
CA TYR A 166 9.83 9.18 -9.16
C TYR A 166 9.60 9.13 -10.65
N GLY A 167 8.67 8.27 -11.11
CA GLY A 167 8.40 8.06 -12.54
C GLY A 167 7.72 9.24 -13.25
N ILE A 168 7.23 10.24 -12.50
CA ILE A 168 6.56 11.44 -13.02
C ILE A 168 7.07 12.72 -12.35
N SER A 169 6.78 13.88 -12.96
CA SER A 169 7.24 15.17 -12.46
C SER A 169 6.67 15.48 -11.07
N LYS A 170 7.45 16.19 -10.24
CA LYS A 170 7.04 16.58 -8.88
C LYS A 170 5.74 17.36 -8.84
N LEU A 171 5.48 18.18 -9.87
CA LEU A 171 4.25 18.96 -9.97
C LEU A 171 3.03 18.07 -10.23
N GLU A 172 3.16 17.06 -11.07
CA GLU A 172 2.07 16.11 -11.35
C GLU A 172 1.77 15.25 -10.13
N LEU A 173 2.80 14.81 -9.39
CA LEU A 173 2.61 14.13 -8.11
C LEU A 173 1.85 15.00 -7.10
N PHE A 174 2.20 16.28 -7.02
CA PHE A 174 1.48 17.21 -6.15
C PHE A 174 0.01 17.38 -6.58
N LYS A 175 -0.26 17.57 -7.88
CA LYS A 175 -1.63 17.66 -8.42
C LYS A 175 -2.44 16.38 -8.11
N ALA A 176 -1.85 15.22 -8.28
CA ALA A 176 -2.49 13.95 -7.96
C ALA A 176 -2.83 13.82 -6.48
N CYS A 177 -1.90 14.17 -5.59
CA CYS A 177 -2.13 14.18 -4.14
C CYS A 177 -3.18 15.20 -3.74
N PHE A 178 -3.18 16.39 -4.35
CA PHE A 178 -4.17 17.45 -4.13
C PHE A 178 -5.57 16.99 -4.56
N ALA A 179 -5.70 16.42 -5.76
CA ALA A 179 -6.96 15.88 -6.26
C ALA A 179 -7.49 14.74 -5.37
N ARG A 180 -6.58 13.87 -4.89
CA ARG A 180 -6.93 12.80 -3.94
C ARG A 180 -7.47 13.36 -2.63
N GLU A 181 -6.79 14.35 -2.04
CA GLU A 181 -7.23 14.94 -0.76
C GLU A 181 -8.57 15.66 -0.90
N TRP A 182 -8.77 16.40 -2.01
CA TRP A 182 -10.07 16.98 -2.35
C TRP A 182 -11.18 15.94 -2.44
N LEU A 183 -10.92 14.83 -3.14
CA LEU A 183 -11.89 13.75 -3.28
C LEU A 183 -12.20 13.05 -1.93
N LEU A 184 -11.19 12.85 -1.09
CA LEU A 184 -11.36 12.31 0.26
C LEU A 184 -12.21 13.24 1.12
N MET A 185 -11.94 14.53 1.09
CA MET A 185 -12.74 15.53 1.80
C MET A 185 -14.20 15.53 1.35
N LYS A 186 -14.43 15.48 0.03
CA LYS A 186 -15.79 15.40 -0.55
C LYS A 186 -16.52 14.14 -0.16
N ARG A 187 -15.83 12.99 -0.17
CA ARG A 187 -16.43 11.69 0.24
C ARG A 187 -16.68 11.60 1.73
N SER A 188 -15.87 12.28 2.54
CA SER A 188 -15.99 12.32 4.00
C SER A 188 -16.73 13.57 4.49
N ALA A 189 -17.54 14.22 3.64
CA ALA A 189 -18.25 15.47 3.97
C ALA A 189 -19.10 15.35 5.25
N PHE A 190 -19.66 14.17 5.53
CA PHE A 190 -20.41 13.91 6.75
C PHE A 190 -19.62 14.26 8.03
N ILE A 191 -18.33 13.92 8.08
CA ILE A 191 -17.48 14.20 9.25
C ILE A 191 -17.35 15.71 9.47
N TYR A 192 -17.14 16.48 8.40
CA TYR A 192 -17.00 17.93 8.49
C TYR A 192 -18.32 18.61 8.85
N ILE A 193 -19.43 18.16 8.26
CA ILE A 193 -20.77 18.65 8.59
C ILE A 193 -21.10 18.36 10.06
N PHE A 194 -20.86 17.11 10.54
CA PHE A 194 -21.07 16.75 11.93
C PHE A 194 -20.27 17.62 12.89
N LYS A 195 -18.99 17.83 12.60
CA LYS A 195 -18.07 18.65 13.38
C LYS A 195 -18.53 20.12 13.44
N THR A 196 -18.90 20.70 12.30
CA THR A 196 -19.41 22.09 12.24
C THR A 196 -20.74 22.21 13.00
N THR A 197 -21.62 21.23 12.89
CA THR A 197 -22.87 21.19 13.65
C THR A 197 -22.62 21.08 15.15
N GLN A 198 -21.65 20.28 15.58
CA GLN A 198 -21.24 20.19 16.98
C GLN A 198 -20.73 21.52 17.51
N ILE A 199 -19.89 22.24 16.76
CA ILE A 199 -19.42 23.58 17.14
C ILE A 199 -20.60 24.54 17.26
N MET A 200 -21.55 24.54 16.34
CA MET A 200 -22.76 25.35 16.41
C MET A 200 -23.59 25.07 17.66
N ILE A 201 -23.83 23.80 17.97
CA ILE A 201 -24.59 23.42 19.18
C ILE A 201 -23.84 23.90 20.44
N MET A 202 -22.55 23.68 20.52
CA MET A 202 -21.76 24.09 21.68
C MET A 202 -21.68 25.62 21.82
N SER A 203 -21.62 26.36 20.73
CA SER A 203 -21.66 27.82 20.75
C SER A 203 -23.03 28.37 21.18
N LEU A 204 -24.13 27.71 20.77
CA LEU A 204 -25.48 28.07 21.23
C LEU A 204 -25.66 27.79 22.73
N ILE A 205 -25.18 26.66 23.22
CA ILE A 205 -25.18 26.37 24.66
C ILE A 205 -24.38 27.43 25.42
N THR A 206 -23.18 27.74 24.95
CA THR A 206 -22.35 28.82 25.56
C THR A 206 -23.06 30.15 25.57
N MET A 207 -23.70 30.47 24.45
CA MET A 207 -24.52 31.71 24.32
C MET A 207 -25.63 31.75 25.37
N THR A 208 -26.35 30.63 25.61
CA THR A 208 -27.42 30.61 26.63
C THR A 208 -26.90 30.69 28.05
N VAL A 209 -25.76 30.05 28.36
CA VAL A 209 -25.13 30.09 29.69
C VAL A 209 -24.65 31.52 30.06
N PHE A 210 -24.04 32.21 29.10
CA PHE A 210 -23.51 33.56 29.32
C PHE A 210 -24.50 34.67 28.95
N PHE A 211 -25.73 34.34 28.57
CA PHE A 211 -26.74 35.33 28.20
C PHE A 211 -27.07 36.23 29.39
N ARG A 212 -26.97 37.54 29.20
CA ARG A 212 -27.18 38.61 30.22
C ARG A 212 -26.18 38.57 31.38
N THR A 213 -25.02 37.91 31.23
CA THR A 213 -23.97 37.98 32.24
C THR A 213 -23.22 39.27 32.12
N GLU A 214 -23.36 40.16 33.11
CA GLU A 214 -22.60 41.43 33.15
C GLU A 214 -21.16 41.11 33.57
N MET A 215 -20.20 41.55 32.78
CA MET A 215 -18.76 41.45 33.04
C MET A 215 -18.17 42.87 33.17
N ARG A 216 -18.28 43.44 34.35
CA ARG A 216 -17.80 44.84 34.62
C ARG A 216 -16.29 44.82 34.86
N SER A 217 -15.58 45.78 34.20
CA SER A 217 -14.17 46.00 34.47
C SER A 217 -13.95 46.50 35.92
N GLY A 218 -13.01 45.86 36.63
CA GLY A 218 -12.65 46.27 37.99
C GLY A 218 -13.20 45.37 39.13
N HIS A 219 -14.08 44.41 38.86
CA HIS A 219 -14.55 43.44 39.81
C HIS A 219 -13.86 42.06 39.66
N LEU A 220 -13.34 41.54 40.75
CA LEU A 220 -12.57 40.25 40.74
C LEU A 220 -13.42 39.05 40.28
N GLU A 221 -14.69 39.05 40.69
CA GLU A 221 -15.63 37.98 40.33
C GLU A 221 -15.97 37.96 38.84
N ASP A 222 -16.15 39.13 38.26
CA ASP A 222 -16.43 39.29 36.81
C ASP A 222 -15.20 38.92 35.96
N GLY A 223 -13.98 39.19 36.50
CA GLY A 223 -12.73 38.74 35.92
C GLY A 223 -12.63 37.21 35.85
N ARG A 224 -13.06 36.51 36.91
CA ARG A 224 -13.09 35.04 36.91
C ARG A 224 -14.06 34.44 35.88
N LYS A 225 -15.24 35.06 35.72
CA LYS A 225 -16.22 34.65 34.67
C LYS A 225 -15.63 34.85 33.29
N TYR A 226 -14.97 35.96 33.05
CA TYR A 226 -14.32 36.27 31.78
C TYR A 226 -13.21 35.23 31.42
N TYR A 227 -12.31 34.94 32.36
CA TYR A 227 -11.28 33.92 32.17
C TYR A 227 -11.87 32.53 31.98
N GLY A 228 -12.94 32.19 32.70
CA GLY A 228 -13.65 30.93 32.53
C GLY A 228 -14.25 30.78 31.13
N ALA A 229 -14.85 31.84 30.57
CA ALA A 229 -15.41 31.83 29.23
C ALA A 229 -14.32 31.68 28.16
N LEU A 230 -13.19 32.40 28.30
CA LEU A 230 -12.04 32.28 27.41
C LEU A 230 -11.44 30.89 27.45
N PHE A 231 -11.21 30.35 28.66
CA PHE A 231 -10.66 29.00 28.85
C PHE A 231 -11.57 27.94 28.22
N PHE A 232 -12.88 28.06 28.43
CA PHE A 232 -13.86 27.14 27.83
C PHE A 232 -13.84 27.22 26.30
N SER A 233 -13.78 28.40 25.73
CA SER A 233 -13.70 28.63 24.29
C SER A 233 -12.45 27.98 23.69
N LEU A 234 -11.29 28.26 24.29
CA LEU A 234 -10.00 27.67 23.86
C LEU A 234 -10.02 26.15 23.95
N THR A 235 -10.50 25.61 25.08
CA THR A 235 -10.56 24.16 25.33
C THR A 235 -11.48 23.48 24.33
N ASN A 236 -12.64 24.07 24.01
CA ASN A 236 -13.58 23.49 23.06
C ASN A 236 -13.00 23.44 21.64
N ILE A 237 -12.35 24.50 21.18
CA ILE A 237 -11.68 24.54 19.88
C ILE A 237 -10.52 23.53 19.84
N MET A 238 -9.74 23.42 20.91
CA MET A 238 -8.64 22.47 21.05
C MET A 238 -9.12 21.01 20.91
N PHE A 239 -10.17 20.61 21.65
CA PHE A 239 -10.72 19.25 21.56
C PHE A 239 -11.30 18.95 20.19
N ASN A 240 -11.88 19.93 19.53
CA ASN A 240 -12.35 19.78 18.14
C ASN A 240 -11.18 19.49 17.17
N GLY A 241 -10.01 20.10 17.38
CA GLY A 241 -8.78 19.80 16.64
C GLY A 241 -8.23 18.38 16.90
N MET A 242 -8.37 17.84 18.13
CA MET A 242 -7.88 16.50 18.46
C MET A 242 -8.57 15.39 17.65
N ALA A 243 -9.85 15.55 17.31
CA ALA A 243 -10.57 14.58 16.47
C ALA A 243 -9.93 14.47 15.07
N GLU A 244 -9.45 15.56 14.52
CA GLU A 244 -8.76 15.58 13.24
C GLU A 244 -7.36 14.95 13.30
N LEU A 245 -6.65 15.15 14.40
CA LEU A 245 -5.36 14.52 14.63
C LEU A 245 -5.50 13.00 14.58
N SER A 246 -6.52 12.45 15.25
CA SER A 246 -6.81 11.02 15.24
C SER A 246 -7.06 10.50 13.83
N LEU A 247 -7.88 11.19 13.02
CA LEU A 247 -8.12 10.81 11.62
C LEU A 247 -6.84 10.84 10.77
N THR A 248 -5.94 11.77 11.04
CA THR A 248 -4.65 11.86 10.34
C THR A 248 -3.75 10.69 10.75
N ILE A 249 -3.69 10.34 12.03
CA ILE A 249 -2.90 9.21 12.55
C ILE A 249 -3.35 7.90 11.91
N PHE A 250 -4.64 7.64 11.76
CA PHE A 250 -5.16 6.45 11.09
C PHE A 250 -4.73 6.33 9.61
N ARG A 251 -4.38 7.44 8.96
CA ARG A 251 -3.89 7.44 7.57
C ARG A 251 -2.37 7.22 7.45
N LEU A 252 -1.61 7.39 8.55
CA LEU A 252 -0.14 7.29 8.53
C LEU A 252 0.38 5.94 8.05
N PRO A 253 -0.17 4.77 8.43
CA PRO A 253 0.31 3.49 7.94
C PRO A 253 0.26 3.38 6.40
N VAL A 254 -0.83 3.86 5.79
CA VAL A 254 -0.98 3.89 4.32
C VAL A 254 0.01 4.88 3.70
N PHE A 255 0.19 6.05 4.32
CA PHE A 255 1.17 7.04 3.88
C PHE A 255 2.60 6.48 3.90
N PHE A 256 3.03 5.85 5.00
CA PHE A 256 4.37 5.27 5.10
C PHE A 256 4.59 4.21 4.03
N LYS A 257 3.64 3.29 3.84
CA LYS A 257 3.72 2.28 2.81
C LYS A 257 3.86 2.87 1.40
N GLN A 258 3.03 3.85 1.06
CA GLN A 258 3.07 4.49 -0.27
C GLN A 258 4.35 5.30 -0.47
N ARG A 259 4.85 5.99 0.57
CA ARG A 259 6.12 6.70 0.53
C ARG A 259 7.30 5.75 0.31
N ASP A 260 7.32 4.64 1.03
CA ASP A 260 8.41 3.65 0.97
C ASP A 260 8.39 2.90 -0.39
N SER A 261 7.21 2.74 -0.99
CA SER A 261 7.04 2.28 -2.37
C SER A 261 7.29 3.38 -3.43
N LEU A 262 7.81 4.55 -3.03
CA LEU A 262 8.18 5.65 -3.92
C LEU A 262 7.03 6.24 -4.77
N PHE A 263 5.79 6.16 -4.32
CA PHE A 263 4.66 6.73 -5.05
C PHE A 263 4.70 8.27 -5.07
N PHE A 264 5.07 8.89 -3.95
CA PHE A 264 5.18 10.36 -3.83
C PHE A 264 6.09 10.78 -2.67
N PRO A 265 6.67 11.99 -2.72
CA PRO A 265 7.45 12.56 -1.62
C PRO A 265 6.55 13.02 -0.48
N ALA A 266 7.05 13.03 0.76
CA ALA A 266 6.29 13.38 1.96
C ALA A 266 5.64 14.78 1.89
N TRP A 267 6.30 15.77 1.30
CA TRP A 267 5.76 17.12 1.16
C TRP A 267 4.53 17.17 0.24
N ALA A 268 4.48 16.33 -0.80
CA ALA A 268 3.33 16.27 -1.71
C ALA A 268 2.08 15.72 -1.03
N PHE A 269 2.23 14.96 0.06
CA PHE A 269 1.14 14.51 0.92
C PHE A 269 0.72 15.58 1.94
N ALA A 270 1.69 16.21 2.60
CA ALA A 270 1.43 17.11 3.72
C ALA A 270 0.83 18.46 3.28
N ILE A 271 1.36 19.07 2.21
CA ILE A 271 0.94 20.41 1.77
C ILE A 271 -0.55 20.47 1.38
N PRO A 272 -1.11 19.53 0.59
CA PRO A 272 -2.54 19.55 0.28
C PRO A 272 -3.43 19.47 1.54
N ILE A 273 -3.06 18.67 2.52
CA ILE A 273 -3.78 18.59 3.79
C ILE A 273 -3.83 19.96 4.46
N TRP A 274 -2.70 20.65 4.55
CA TRP A 274 -2.64 22.00 5.12
C TRP A 274 -3.50 23.01 4.35
N ILE A 275 -3.43 23.00 3.02
CA ILE A 275 -4.20 23.93 2.17
C ILE A 275 -5.70 23.80 2.41
N PHE A 276 -6.21 22.58 2.60
CA PHE A 276 -7.63 22.37 2.86
C PHE A 276 -8.02 22.59 4.33
N ARG A 277 -7.12 22.33 5.28
CA ARG A 277 -7.40 22.44 6.71
C ARG A 277 -7.43 23.86 7.22
N ILE A 278 -6.52 24.73 6.73
CA ILE A 278 -6.44 26.13 7.16
C ILE A 278 -7.77 26.86 6.90
N PRO A 279 -8.37 26.88 5.70
CA PRO A 279 -9.65 27.55 5.48
C PRO A 279 -10.78 26.98 6.34
N LEU A 280 -10.82 25.67 6.53
CA LEU A 280 -11.83 25.02 7.36
C LEU A 280 -11.73 25.46 8.82
N SER A 281 -10.52 25.54 9.38
CA SER A 281 -10.28 26.01 10.73
C SER A 281 -10.71 27.47 10.91
N PHE A 282 -10.48 28.32 9.92
CA PHE A 282 -10.99 29.71 9.93
C PHE A 282 -12.52 29.75 9.95
N VAL A 283 -13.20 28.93 9.18
CA VAL A 283 -14.67 28.85 9.19
C VAL A 283 -15.18 28.39 10.56
N GLU A 284 -14.57 27.36 11.14
CA GLU A 284 -14.96 26.85 12.46
C GLU A 284 -14.75 27.87 13.58
N SER A 285 -13.56 28.48 13.61
CA SER A 285 -13.26 29.53 14.59
C SER A 285 -14.15 30.78 14.38
N GLY A 286 -14.40 31.15 13.12
CA GLY A 286 -15.28 32.23 12.77
C GLY A 286 -16.72 32.02 13.25
N LEU A 287 -17.27 30.84 13.04
CA LEU A 287 -18.62 30.49 13.55
C LEU A 287 -18.68 30.59 15.06
N TRP A 288 -17.68 30.06 15.76
CA TRP A 288 -17.61 30.17 17.22
C TRP A 288 -17.58 31.61 17.69
N VAL A 289 -16.68 32.42 17.14
CA VAL A 289 -16.51 33.83 17.54
C VAL A 289 -17.74 34.66 17.22
N VAL A 290 -18.35 34.51 16.02
CA VAL A 290 -19.57 35.25 15.64
C VAL A 290 -20.71 34.99 16.62
N LEU A 291 -20.90 33.75 17.03
CA LEU A 291 -22.01 33.37 17.93
C LEU A 291 -21.76 33.75 19.40
N THR A 292 -20.50 33.68 19.86
CA THR A 292 -20.20 33.85 21.29
C THR A 292 -19.68 35.21 21.68
N TYR A 293 -19.05 35.96 20.78
CA TYR A 293 -18.35 37.22 21.09
C TYR A 293 -19.21 38.26 21.77
N TYR A 294 -20.33 38.59 21.13
CA TYR A 294 -21.24 39.62 21.65
C TYR A 294 -22.12 39.15 22.82
N THR A 295 -22.46 37.87 22.83
CA THR A 295 -23.30 37.30 23.89
C THR A 295 -22.57 37.03 25.19
N VAL A 296 -21.29 36.73 25.12
CA VAL A 296 -20.41 36.59 26.31
C VAL A 296 -19.99 37.97 26.85
N GLY A 297 -20.15 39.06 26.06
CA GLY A 297 -19.85 40.40 26.49
C GLY A 297 -18.37 40.79 26.37
N TYR A 298 -17.67 40.26 25.41
CA TYR A 298 -16.31 40.68 25.06
C TYR A 298 -16.33 42.15 24.57
N ALA A 299 -15.15 42.79 24.62
CA ALA A 299 -15.05 44.23 24.32
C ALA A 299 -15.64 44.60 22.94
N PRO A 300 -16.52 45.59 22.82
CA PRO A 300 -17.23 45.93 21.58
C PRO A 300 -16.35 46.74 20.61
N ALA A 301 -15.11 46.32 20.38
CA ALA A 301 -14.17 46.97 19.49
C ALA A 301 -13.86 46.07 18.29
N PRO A 302 -14.08 46.46 17.04
CA PRO A 302 -13.83 45.67 15.85
C PRO A 302 -12.40 45.15 15.76
N SER A 303 -11.40 45.91 16.15
CA SER A 303 -10.00 45.54 16.16
C SER A 303 -9.67 44.38 17.11
N ARG A 304 -10.44 44.23 18.18
CA ARG A 304 -10.29 43.12 19.15
C ARG A 304 -11.06 41.88 18.73
N TYR A 305 -12.09 42.03 17.93
CA TYR A 305 -12.81 40.93 17.30
C TYR A 305 -11.89 40.15 16.35
N GLU A 306 -11.12 40.83 15.50
CA GLU A 306 -10.16 40.22 14.59
C GLU A 306 -9.05 39.47 15.34
N SER A 307 -8.51 40.02 16.43
CA SER A 307 -7.47 39.34 17.23
C SER A 307 -7.98 38.09 17.93
N THR A 308 -9.27 38.01 18.30
CA THR A 308 -9.84 36.76 18.87
C THR A 308 -10.08 35.68 17.83
N LEU A 309 -10.20 36.04 16.56
CA LEU A 309 -10.41 35.13 15.45
C LEU A 309 -9.09 34.47 14.98
N ILE A 310 -7.94 35.07 15.26
CA ILE A 310 -6.61 34.64 14.87
C ILE A 310 -5.94 33.74 15.95
N CYS A 311 -6.35 33.88 17.21
CA CYS A 311 -5.90 33.02 18.28
C CYS A 311 -6.59 31.63 18.28
#